data_a9eb7b5387a80f6551795d033e615a4b
#
_entry.id   a9eb7b5387a80f6551795d033e615a4b
#
_cell.length_a   1.000
_cell.length_b   1.000
_cell.length_c   1.000
_cell.angle_alpha   90.00
_cell.angle_beta   90.00
_cell.angle_gamma   90.00
#
_symmetry.space_group_name_H-M   'P 1'
#
loop_
_entity.id
_entity.type
_entity.pdbx_description
1 polymer ?
#
loop_
_entity_poly.entity_id
_entity_poly.type
_entity_poly.pdbx_seq_one_letter_code
_entity_poly.pdbx_strand_id
1 'polypeptide(L)'
;MSNFALTWQQVKILEKISSTPQSARAIAEDAGIDYSTFMSALSALSEQGLVEVSKTERQVYDLTAEGKAYLDKGTPEHRLYAAVSQSGESGMESAYSTAGLADSEKSVALQWAKKNGWLKIGKNASGLPVFQPAATPEENSLSKTEKILEAVAKGACENIAVSDLSLVMARKLATERTEKEFSVGATSAAPKAIELSKKQLANVISAVTPESIRTKAWKRPGAEFEKYDPLAASPVQYIGKKQPLRSFIDEIRQIFLEMGFTEIKGPVVEAALWNFDALYVPQDHPGRELQDTFYIKNPGKSVIDSGEDLQRVENVKNVHQDGGDTGSTGWGYRWDAEVAKKNVLRTHTTAATCRHLVKAASEKKFPVKVFCIDRVYRNEAIDYKHLAEFHQVEGIIIDDNCTFQDLIGMLRIFYQKLGFTDIRITPSFFPYTEPSAQVEVFDPVRKEWLELGGCGMFRPEVTRPLGIAGNVAAWGQGLERLMMSREKLSDIRTLYRNDLDWIRKERLQ
;
A
#
# COMPACT_ATOMS: atom_id res chain seq x y z
N MET A 1 -29.24 -37.48 36.90
CA MET A 1 -29.85 -37.31 35.58
C MET A 1 -29.11 -36.19 34.87
N SER A 2 -28.46 -36.50 33.79
CA SER A 2 -27.67 -35.47 33.04
C SER A 2 -28.66 -34.41 32.50
N ASN A 3 -28.54 -33.21 33.02
CA ASN A 3 -29.32 -32.06 32.55
C ASN A 3 -28.64 -31.51 31.31
N PHE A 4 -29.08 -31.88 30.12
CA PHE A 4 -28.61 -31.32 28.85
C PHE A 4 -29.26 -29.93 28.64
N ALA A 5 -28.49 -28.88 28.66
CA ALA A 5 -28.96 -27.53 28.40
C ALA A 5 -28.62 -27.13 26.93
N LEU A 6 -29.43 -27.59 25.97
CA LEU A 6 -29.23 -27.26 24.54
C LEU A 6 -30.08 -26.08 24.13
N THR A 7 -29.55 -25.24 23.23
CA THR A 7 -30.30 -24.19 22.53
C THR A 7 -31.10 -24.80 21.37
N TRP A 8 -32.13 -24.10 20.86
CA TRP A 8 -32.88 -24.52 19.67
C TRP A 8 -31.95 -24.74 18.45
N GLN A 9 -30.90 -23.94 18.30
CA GLN A 9 -29.97 -24.09 17.22
C GLN A 9 -29.14 -25.37 17.35
N GLN A 10 -28.65 -25.67 18.57
CA GLN A 10 -27.95 -26.93 18.85
C GLN A 10 -28.82 -28.16 18.64
N VAL A 11 -30.10 -28.10 19.02
CA VAL A 11 -31.05 -29.18 18.76
C VAL A 11 -31.21 -29.41 17.25
N LYS A 12 -31.42 -28.38 16.45
CA LYS A 12 -31.53 -28.47 14.99
C LYS A 12 -30.27 -29.04 14.34
N ILE A 13 -29.10 -28.64 14.81
CA ILE A 13 -27.80 -29.16 14.32
C ILE A 13 -27.71 -30.66 14.67
N LEU A 14 -28.00 -31.01 15.92
CA LEU A 14 -27.89 -32.39 16.39
C LEU A 14 -28.87 -33.35 15.67
N GLU A 15 -30.03 -32.87 15.26
CA GLU A 15 -31.00 -33.61 14.44
C GLU A 15 -30.51 -33.95 13.03
N LYS A 16 -29.57 -33.14 12.48
CA LYS A 16 -28.98 -33.35 11.16
C LYS A 16 -27.80 -34.32 11.20
N ILE A 17 -27.20 -34.56 12.38
CA ILE A 17 -26.03 -35.42 12.54
C ILE A 17 -26.49 -36.88 12.72
N SER A 18 -26.07 -37.75 11.81
CA SER A 18 -26.36 -39.18 11.92
C SER A 18 -25.34 -39.88 12.85
N SER A 19 -25.65 -41.12 13.23
CA SER A 19 -24.70 -41.96 14.00
C SER A 19 -23.50 -42.41 13.16
N THR A 20 -23.61 -42.43 11.83
CA THR A 20 -22.47 -42.67 10.93
C THR A 20 -21.69 -41.37 10.72
N PRO A 21 -20.34 -41.38 10.89
CA PRO A 21 -19.54 -40.17 10.68
C PRO A 21 -19.72 -39.57 9.26
N GLN A 22 -19.97 -38.28 9.19
CA GLN A 22 -20.18 -37.54 7.94
C GLN A 22 -19.30 -36.27 7.97
N SER A 23 -18.99 -35.71 6.78
CA SER A 23 -18.24 -34.47 6.69
C SER A 23 -18.98 -33.33 7.39
N ALA A 24 -18.30 -32.65 8.30
CA ALA A 24 -18.83 -31.49 9.01
C ALA A 24 -19.25 -30.37 8.07
N ARG A 25 -18.54 -30.20 6.94
CA ARG A 25 -18.86 -29.21 5.91
C ARG A 25 -20.16 -29.53 5.18
N ALA A 26 -20.36 -30.81 4.79
CA ALA A 26 -21.56 -31.25 4.12
C ALA A 26 -22.83 -31.09 5.01
N ILE A 27 -22.70 -31.37 6.31
CA ILE A 27 -23.78 -31.17 7.28
C ILE A 27 -24.10 -29.68 7.45
N ALA A 28 -23.07 -28.80 7.53
CA ALA A 28 -23.29 -27.35 7.66
C ALA A 28 -24.00 -26.76 6.44
N GLU A 29 -23.64 -27.20 5.22
CA GLU A 29 -24.30 -26.82 3.96
C GLU A 29 -25.74 -27.29 3.91
N ASP A 30 -26.02 -28.56 4.25
CA ASP A 30 -27.40 -29.12 4.31
C ASP A 30 -28.24 -28.40 5.37
N ALA A 31 -27.65 -27.99 6.46
CA ALA A 31 -28.31 -27.22 7.52
C ALA A 31 -28.51 -25.72 7.17
N GLY A 32 -27.88 -25.22 6.13
CA GLY A 32 -27.86 -23.78 5.76
C GLY A 32 -27.21 -22.89 6.82
N ILE A 33 -26.20 -23.41 7.53
CA ILE A 33 -25.54 -22.73 8.63
C ILE A 33 -24.08 -22.40 8.21
N ASP A 34 -23.64 -21.20 8.52
CA ASP A 34 -22.22 -20.82 8.33
C ASP A 34 -21.30 -21.80 9.05
N TYR A 35 -20.22 -22.22 8.35
CA TYR A 35 -19.31 -23.26 8.84
C TYR A 35 -18.65 -22.92 10.19
N SER A 36 -18.31 -21.66 10.43
CA SER A 36 -17.72 -21.23 11.71
C SER A 36 -18.69 -21.36 12.87
N THR A 37 -19.95 -20.97 12.63
CA THR A 37 -21.07 -21.11 13.58
C THR A 37 -21.37 -22.57 13.86
N PHE A 38 -21.36 -23.43 12.81
CA PHE A 38 -21.55 -24.85 12.94
C PHE A 38 -20.44 -25.50 13.78
N MET A 39 -19.16 -25.18 13.51
CA MET A 39 -18.04 -25.71 14.28
C MET A 39 -18.05 -25.28 15.75
N SER A 40 -18.46 -24.05 16.05
CA SER A 40 -18.66 -23.60 17.43
C SER A 40 -19.74 -24.39 18.16
N ALA A 41 -20.86 -24.66 17.48
CA ALA A 41 -21.93 -25.48 18.06
C ALA A 41 -21.46 -26.94 18.28
N LEU A 42 -20.67 -27.51 17.34
CA LEU A 42 -20.09 -28.83 17.48
C LEU A 42 -19.16 -28.96 18.68
N SER A 43 -18.33 -27.93 18.93
CA SER A 43 -17.46 -27.93 20.11
C SER A 43 -18.27 -28.05 21.40
N ALA A 44 -19.34 -27.26 21.53
CA ALA A 44 -20.23 -27.29 22.71
C ALA A 44 -20.99 -28.63 22.83
N LEU A 45 -21.40 -29.25 21.70
CA LEU A 45 -22.05 -30.55 21.69
C LEU A 45 -21.07 -31.70 22.01
N SER A 46 -19.84 -31.58 21.57
CA SER A 46 -18.78 -32.55 21.88
C SER A 46 -18.39 -32.52 23.36
N GLU A 47 -18.27 -31.32 23.95
CA GLU A 47 -18.04 -31.15 25.39
C GLU A 47 -19.15 -31.80 26.25
N GLN A 48 -20.36 -31.83 25.75
CA GLN A 48 -21.49 -32.51 26.38
C GLN A 48 -21.59 -34.02 26.07
N GLY A 49 -20.65 -34.54 25.27
CA GLY A 49 -20.62 -35.95 24.87
C GLY A 49 -21.76 -36.39 23.93
N LEU A 50 -22.34 -35.43 23.20
CA LEU A 50 -23.48 -35.71 22.28
C LEU A 50 -23.05 -36.00 20.85
N VAL A 51 -21.85 -35.57 20.46
CA VAL A 51 -21.21 -35.84 19.18
C VAL A 51 -19.78 -36.24 19.36
N GLU A 52 -19.29 -37.09 18.46
CA GLU A 52 -17.87 -37.42 18.29
C GLU A 52 -17.35 -36.69 17.07
N VAL A 53 -16.27 -35.92 17.24
CA VAL A 53 -15.63 -35.19 16.17
C VAL A 53 -14.25 -35.80 15.95
N SER A 54 -14.02 -36.33 14.76
CA SER A 54 -12.70 -36.80 14.33
C SER A 54 -12.11 -35.82 13.31
N LYS A 55 -10.80 -35.58 13.46
CA LYS A 55 -10.02 -34.71 12.58
C LYS A 55 -9.10 -35.56 11.74
N THR A 56 -9.19 -35.43 10.44
CA THR A 56 -8.22 -35.99 9.49
C THR A 56 -7.47 -34.86 8.82
N GLU A 57 -6.17 -35.07 8.59
CA GLU A 57 -5.35 -34.14 7.84
C GLU A 57 -5.02 -34.76 6.50
N ARG A 58 -5.35 -34.08 5.43
CA ARG A 58 -5.08 -34.49 4.05
C ARG A 58 -4.12 -33.52 3.41
N GLN A 59 -3.09 -34.03 2.77
CA GLN A 59 -2.23 -33.24 1.91
C GLN A 59 -2.92 -33.00 0.58
N VAL A 60 -3.04 -31.75 0.19
CA VAL A 60 -3.64 -31.31 -1.07
C VAL A 60 -2.60 -30.57 -1.87
N TYR A 61 -2.54 -30.85 -3.14
CA TYR A 61 -1.59 -30.25 -4.06
C TYR A 61 -2.33 -29.37 -5.05
N ASP A 62 -1.86 -28.14 -5.22
CA ASP A 62 -2.43 -27.15 -6.16
C ASP A 62 -1.37 -26.75 -7.18
N LEU A 63 -1.76 -26.63 -8.45
CA LEU A 63 -0.86 -26.13 -9.50
C LEU A 63 -0.57 -24.65 -9.34
N THR A 64 0.70 -24.28 -9.48
CA THR A 64 1.10 -22.87 -9.64
C THR A 64 0.66 -22.31 -11.00
N ALA A 65 0.79 -21.00 -11.20
CA ALA A 65 0.49 -20.38 -12.50
C ALA A 65 1.37 -20.98 -13.63
N GLU A 66 2.65 -21.27 -13.32
CA GLU A 66 3.58 -21.91 -14.25
C GLU A 66 3.19 -23.38 -14.51
N GLY A 67 2.81 -24.13 -13.47
CA GLY A 67 2.31 -25.51 -13.61
C GLY A 67 1.07 -25.61 -14.49
N LYS A 68 0.13 -24.65 -14.38
CA LYS A 68 -1.05 -24.56 -15.25
C LYS A 68 -0.67 -24.27 -16.69
N ALA A 69 0.25 -23.33 -16.91
CA ALA A 69 0.73 -22.99 -18.25
C ALA A 69 1.43 -24.17 -18.94
N TYR A 70 2.18 -25.00 -18.18
CA TYR A 70 2.84 -26.19 -18.71
C TYR A 70 1.87 -27.37 -18.91
N LEU A 71 0.78 -27.42 -18.17
CA LEU A 71 -0.28 -28.38 -18.42
C LEU A 71 -0.98 -28.09 -19.77
N ASP A 72 -1.21 -26.82 -20.09
CA ASP A 72 -1.92 -26.39 -21.31
C ASP A 72 -1.03 -26.45 -22.56
N LYS A 73 0.25 -26.07 -22.45
CA LYS A 73 1.17 -25.89 -23.59
C LYS A 73 2.21 -27.00 -23.76
N GLY A 74 2.31 -27.91 -22.79
CA GLY A 74 3.42 -28.85 -22.65
C GLY A 74 4.63 -28.23 -21.94
N THR A 75 5.45 -29.09 -21.30
CA THR A 75 6.67 -28.64 -20.63
C THR A 75 7.70 -28.08 -21.61
N PRO A 76 8.53 -27.09 -21.22
CA PRO A 76 9.51 -26.48 -22.13
C PRO A 76 10.50 -27.49 -22.74
N GLU A 77 10.94 -28.46 -21.96
CA GLU A 77 11.84 -29.53 -22.45
C GLU A 77 11.16 -30.46 -23.46
N HIS A 78 9.85 -30.72 -23.29
CA HIS A 78 9.08 -31.53 -24.23
C HIS A 78 8.88 -30.79 -25.56
N ARG A 79 8.51 -29.50 -25.51
CA ARG A 79 8.37 -28.64 -26.69
C ARG A 79 9.70 -28.54 -27.44
N LEU A 80 10.83 -28.37 -26.73
CA LEU A 80 12.16 -28.31 -27.35
C LEU A 80 12.53 -29.62 -28.01
N TYR A 81 12.30 -30.75 -27.34
CA TYR A 81 12.55 -32.07 -27.91
C TYR A 81 11.73 -32.33 -29.18
N ALA A 82 10.42 -32.01 -29.15
CA ALA A 82 9.54 -32.18 -30.30
C ALA A 82 10.01 -31.36 -31.50
N ALA A 83 10.43 -30.11 -31.31
CA ALA A 83 10.95 -29.25 -32.34
C ALA A 83 12.24 -29.78 -32.97
N VAL A 84 13.17 -30.30 -32.16
CA VAL A 84 14.44 -30.88 -32.63
C VAL A 84 14.22 -32.24 -33.32
N SER A 85 13.31 -33.06 -32.81
CA SER A 85 13.02 -34.39 -33.40
C SER A 85 12.40 -34.31 -34.78
N GLN A 86 11.63 -33.26 -35.08
CA GLN A 86 11.05 -33.03 -36.40
C GLN A 86 12.10 -32.67 -37.45
N SER A 87 13.18 -32.00 -37.06
CA SER A 87 14.26 -31.56 -37.98
C SER A 87 15.49 -32.47 -38.01
N GLY A 88 15.57 -33.45 -37.06
CA GLY A 88 16.73 -34.36 -36.91
C GLY A 88 18.00 -33.68 -36.37
N GLU A 89 18.29 -32.47 -36.77
CA GLU A 89 19.38 -31.61 -36.34
C GLU A 89 18.91 -30.14 -36.50
N SER A 90 19.10 -29.32 -35.49
CA SER A 90 18.65 -27.93 -35.50
C SER A 90 19.63 -26.98 -34.81
N GLY A 91 19.85 -25.81 -35.40
CA GLY A 91 20.57 -24.72 -34.72
C GLY A 91 19.84 -24.31 -33.43
N MET A 92 20.60 -23.91 -32.42
CA MET A 92 20.03 -23.67 -31.07
C MET A 92 18.91 -22.62 -31.08
N GLU A 93 19.12 -21.47 -31.73
CA GLU A 93 18.10 -20.40 -31.77
C GLU A 93 16.88 -20.79 -32.62
N SER A 94 17.10 -21.50 -33.72
CA SER A 94 16.01 -22.02 -34.55
C SER A 94 15.14 -23.01 -33.80
N ALA A 95 15.77 -23.93 -33.04
CA ALA A 95 15.04 -24.89 -32.20
C ALA A 95 14.20 -24.21 -31.10
N TYR A 96 14.74 -23.20 -30.44
CA TYR A 96 13.99 -22.43 -29.42
C TYR A 96 12.80 -21.66 -30.03
N SER A 97 13.01 -21.07 -31.21
CA SER A 97 11.95 -20.37 -31.94
C SER A 97 10.84 -21.33 -32.37
N THR A 98 11.20 -22.47 -32.96
CA THR A 98 10.24 -23.51 -33.41
C THR A 98 9.48 -24.10 -32.22
N ALA A 99 10.12 -24.28 -31.08
CA ALA A 99 9.51 -24.75 -29.86
C ALA A 99 8.62 -23.69 -29.18
N GLY A 100 8.62 -22.43 -29.64
CA GLY A 100 7.85 -21.33 -29.06
C GLY A 100 8.24 -21.03 -27.61
N LEU A 101 9.56 -21.10 -27.29
CA LEU A 101 10.06 -20.88 -25.92
C LEU A 101 10.34 -19.41 -25.68
N ALA A 102 9.85 -18.89 -24.56
CA ALA A 102 10.25 -17.58 -24.07
C ALA A 102 11.72 -17.60 -23.59
N ASP A 103 12.39 -16.45 -23.53
CA ASP A 103 13.81 -16.37 -23.11
C ASP A 103 14.05 -16.96 -21.71
N SER A 104 13.10 -16.81 -20.80
CA SER A 104 13.14 -17.40 -19.45
C SER A 104 13.03 -18.95 -19.47
N GLU A 105 12.40 -19.52 -20.47
CA GLU A 105 12.20 -20.98 -20.59
C GLU A 105 13.37 -21.70 -21.27
N LYS A 106 14.19 -21.01 -22.09
CA LYS A 106 15.29 -21.61 -22.88
C LYS A 106 16.29 -22.40 -22.03
N SER A 107 16.73 -21.81 -20.93
CA SER A 107 17.69 -22.44 -20.00
C SER A 107 17.10 -23.67 -19.29
N VAL A 108 15.85 -23.56 -18.85
CA VAL A 108 15.12 -24.63 -18.17
C VAL A 108 14.88 -25.80 -19.12
N ALA A 109 14.41 -25.52 -20.36
CA ALA A 109 14.20 -26.52 -21.38
C ALA A 109 15.47 -27.31 -21.70
N LEU A 110 16.59 -26.63 -21.88
CA LEU A 110 17.87 -27.27 -22.18
C LEU A 110 18.38 -28.11 -21.00
N GLN A 111 18.30 -27.58 -19.79
CA GLN A 111 18.74 -28.28 -18.58
C GLN A 111 17.98 -29.60 -18.39
N TRP A 112 16.66 -29.59 -18.50
CA TRP A 112 15.83 -30.77 -18.29
C TRP A 112 15.89 -31.73 -19.47
N ALA A 113 15.96 -31.25 -20.72
CA ALA A 113 16.15 -32.10 -21.89
C ALA A 113 17.50 -32.87 -21.85
N LYS A 114 18.57 -32.23 -21.36
CA LYS A 114 19.86 -32.87 -21.11
C LYS A 114 19.80 -33.88 -19.95
N LYS A 115 19.21 -33.48 -18.83
CA LYS A 115 19.09 -34.35 -17.63
C LYS A 115 18.31 -35.61 -17.94
N ASN A 116 17.30 -35.53 -18.78
CA ASN A 116 16.50 -36.64 -19.23
C ASN A 116 17.16 -37.45 -20.36
N GLY A 117 18.30 -37.01 -20.88
CA GLY A 117 19.01 -37.67 -21.96
C GLY A 117 18.34 -37.56 -23.35
N TRP A 118 17.40 -36.61 -23.52
CA TRP A 118 16.64 -36.47 -24.77
C TRP A 118 17.41 -35.75 -25.88
N LEU A 119 18.27 -34.79 -25.51
CA LEU A 119 19.02 -33.98 -26.44
C LEU A 119 20.54 -34.03 -26.14
N LYS A 120 21.35 -34.04 -27.22
CA LYS A 120 22.81 -33.84 -27.20
C LYS A 120 23.12 -32.54 -27.93
N ILE A 121 24.23 -31.90 -27.53
CA ILE A 121 24.80 -30.78 -28.28
C ILE A 121 25.91 -31.32 -29.15
N GLY A 122 25.73 -31.23 -30.48
CA GLY A 122 26.72 -31.53 -31.47
C GLY A 122 27.29 -30.27 -32.14
N LYS A 123 28.10 -30.46 -33.17
CA LYS A 123 28.54 -29.39 -34.07
C LYS A 123 28.14 -29.77 -35.48
N ASN A 124 27.61 -28.82 -36.25
CA ASN A 124 27.32 -29.03 -37.68
C ASN A 124 28.60 -29.00 -38.50
N ALA A 125 28.47 -29.23 -39.81
CA ALA A 125 29.59 -29.21 -40.78
C ALA A 125 30.38 -27.88 -40.80
N SER A 126 29.76 -26.77 -40.30
CA SER A 126 30.39 -25.44 -40.18
C SER A 126 30.96 -25.17 -38.78
N GLY A 127 30.99 -26.19 -37.88
CA GLY A 127 31.51 -26.05 -36.51
C GLY A 127 30.58 -25.34 -35.50
N LEU A 128 29.38 -24.91 -35.88
CA LEU A 128 28.42 -24.25 -35.02
C LEU A 128 27.68 -25.26 -34.17
N PRO A 129 27.33 -24.90 -32.90
CA PRO A 129 26.61 -25.79 -32.00
C PRO A 129 25.17 -26.02 -32.46
N VAL A 130 24.76 -27.29 -32.47
CA VAL A 130 23.42 -27.74 -32.87
C VAL A 130 22.85 -28.72 -31.84
N PHE A 131 21.54 -28.76 -31.74
CA PHE A 131 20.83 -29.80 -30.98
C PHE A 131 20.61 -31.03 -31.88
N GLN A 132 20.85 -32.19 -31.31
CA GLN A 132 20.60 -33.49 -31.95
C GLN A 132 19.78 -34.35 -30.98
N PRO A 133 18.76 -35.10 -31.44
CA PRO A 133 18.05 -36.04 -30.63
C PRO A 133 18.99 -37.16 -30.17
N ALA A 134 19.01 -37.47 -28.87
CA ALA A 134 19.98 -38.43 -28.30
C ALA A 134 19.41 -39.85 -28.14
N ALA A 135 18.15 -39.98 -27.86
CA ALA A 135 17.40 -41.22 -27.77
C ALA A 135 15.96 -40.93 -28.20
N THR A 136 15.24 -41.92 -28.72
CA THR A 136 13.79 -41.90 -28.76
C THR A 136 13.32 -42.12 -27.34
N PRO A 137 12.74 -41.10 -26.66
CA PRO A 137 12.16 -41.30 -25.33
C PRO A 137 11.08 -42.35 -25.48
N GLU A 138 11.05 -43.32 -24.57
CA GLU A 138 9.85 -44.14 -24.44
C GLU A 138 8.65 -43.19 -24.24
N GLU A 139 7.54 -43.38 -24.95
CA GLU A 139 6.34 -42.52 -24.86
C GLU A 139 5.88 -42.22 -23.43
N ASN A 140 6.20 -43.16 -22.51
CA ASN A 140 5.91 -43.03 -21.09
C ASN A 140 6.79 -42.01 -20.32
N SER A 141 8.00 -41.69 -20.78
CA SER A 141 8.91 -40.79 -20.06
C SER A 141 8.73 -39.32 -20.43
N LEU A 142 8.33 -39.01 -21.68
CA LEU A 142 8.05 -37.67 -22.16
C LEU A 142 6.86 -37.01 -21.45
N SER A 143 5.84 -37.80 -21.15
CA SER A 143 4.60 -37.31 -20.53
C SER A 143 4.56 -37.43 -19.00
N LYS A 144 5.66 -37.93 -18.35
CA LYS A 144 5.60 -38.21 -16.90
C LYS A 144 5.27 -36.95 -16.08
N THR A 145 5.98 -35.85 -16.31
CA THR A 145 5.72 -34.58 -15.61
C THR A 145 4.33 -34.05 -15.93
N GLU A 146 3.92 -34.09 -17.20
CA GLU A 146 2.61 -33.64 -17.65
C GLU A 146 1.47 -34.48 -17.05
N LYS A 147 1.63 -35.81 -16.98
CA LYS A 147 0.66 -36.70 -16.31
C LYS A 147 0.52 -36.38 -14.82
N ILE A 148 1.63 -36.03 -14.16
CA ILE A 148 1.60 -35.62 -12.74
C ILE A 148 0.85 -34.28 -12.60
N LEU A 149 1.13 -33.30 -13.47
CA LEU A 149 0.43 -32.03 -13.46
C LEU A 149 -1.07 -32.20 -13.73
N GLU A 150 -1.44 -33.09 -14.66
CA GLU A 150 -2.85 -33.42 -14.93
C GLU A 150 -3.53 -34.07 -13.71
N ALA A 151 -2.86 -35.01 -13.05
CA ALA A 151 -3.38 -35.64 -11.85
C ALA A 151 -3.53 -34.66 -10.67
N VAL A 152 -2.56 -33.74 -10.50
CA VAL A 152 -2.65 -32.64 -9.52
C VAL A 152 -3.83 -31.72 -9.85
N ALA A 153 -4.02 -31.35 -11.11
CA ALA A 153 -5.16 -30.54 -11.56
C ALA A 153 -6.52 -31.18 -11.27
N LYS A 154 -6.61 -32.52 -11.37
CA LYS A 154 -7.81 -33.31 -11.10
C LYS A 154 -7.98 -33.66 -9.60
N GLY A 155 -7.03 -33.30 -8.74
CA GLY A 155 -7.03 -33.68 -7.33
C GLY A 155 -6.81 -35.19 -7.08
N ALA A 156 -6.34 -35.94 -8.07
CA ALA A 156 -6.18 -37.40 -8.04
C ALA A 156 -4.71 -37.79 -7.71
N CYS A 157 -4.16 -37.23 -6.62
CA CYS A 157 -2.76 -37.46 -6.25
C CYS A 157 -2.48 -38.76 -5.47
N GLU A 158 -3.52 -39.51 -5.09
CA GLU A 158 -3.42 -40.68 -4.21
C GLU A 158 -2.58 -41.80 -4.80
N ASN A 159 -2.49 -41.91 -6.13
CA ASN A 159 -1.75 -42.96 -6.82
C ASN A 159 -0.39 -42.52 -7.37
N ILE A 160 0.06 -41.31 -7.01
CA ILE A 160 1.33 -40.76 -7.48
C ILE A 160 2.42 -41.03 -6.42
N ALA A 161 3.57 -41.53 -6.86
CA ALA A 161 4.71 -41.74 -5.95
C ALA A 161 5.17 -40.39 -5.34
N VAL A 162 5.48 -40.42 -4.05
CA VAL A 162 5.95 -39.22 -3.31
C VAL A 162 7.19 -38.59 -3.96
N SER A 163 8.08 -39.43 -4.53
CA SER A 163 9.24 -38.96 -5.30
C SER A 163 8.87 -38.12 -6.53
N ASP A 164 7.78 -38.46 -7.18
CA ASP A 164 7.31 -37.78 -8.40
C ASP A 164 6.62 -36.46 -8.07
N LEU A 165 5.83 -36.42 -7.00
CA LEU A 165 5.28 -35.16 -6.46
C LEU A 165 6.40 -34.22 -6.00
N SER A 166 7.40 -34.76 -5.29
CA SER A 166 8.58 -33.98 -4.85
C SER A 166 9.34 -33.35 -6.03
N LEU A 167 9.42 -34.02 -7.18
CA LEU A 167 10.05 -33.48 -8.38
C LEU A 167 9.29 -32.24 -8.91
N VAL A 168 7.97 -32.33 -9.00
CA VAL A 168 7.12 -31.24 -9.50
C VAL A 168 7.13 -30.05 -8.52
N MET A 169 7.18 -30.31 -7.21
CA MET A 169 7.31 -29.29 -6.18
C MET A 169 8.68 -28.61 -6.20
N ALA A 170 9.77 -29.37 -6.37
CA ALA A 170 11.13 -28.83 -6.50
C ALA A 170 11.26 -27.92 -7.73
N ARG A 171 10.48 -28.18 -8.77
CA ARG A 171 10.36 -27.32 -9.96
C ARG A 171 9.41 -26.13 -9.76
N LYS A 172 8.79 -25.98 -8.61
CA LYS A 172 7.78 -24.94 -8.30
C LYS A 172 6.55 -24.97 -9.21
N LEU A 173 6.23 -26.13 -9.77
CA LEU A 173 5.06 -26.30 -10.64
C LEU A 173 3.78 -26.64 -9.84
N ALA A 174 3.94 -27.12 -8.62
CA ALA A 174 2.84 -27.34 -7.67
C ALA A 174 3.25 -26.85 -6.28
N THR A 175 2.25 -26.57 -5.45
CA THR A 175 2.38 -26.25 -4.02
C THR A 175 1.60 -27.25 -3.20
N GLU A 176 2.11 -27.56 -2.01
CA GLU A 176 1.47 -28.44 -1.04
C GLU A 176 0.78 -27.60 0.03
N ARG A 177 -0.44 -28.00 0.42
CA ARG A 177 -1.14 -27.45 1.58
C ARG A 177 -1.79 -28.58 2.37
N THR A 178 -1.81 -28.45 3.68
CA THR A 178 -2.52 -29.38 4.56
C THR A 178 -3.95 -28.88 4.76
N GLU A 179 -4.93 -29.67 4.32
CA GLU A 179 -6.33 -29.42 4.56
C GLU A 179 -6.82 -30.26 5.75
N LYS A 180 -7.50 -29.59 6.69
CA LYS A 180 -8.08 -30.25 7.86
C LYS A 180 -9.54 -30.55 7.55
N GLU A 181 -9.88 -31.82 7.54
CA GLU A 181 -11.25 -32.28 7.36
C GLU A 181 -11.78 -32.83 8.69
N PHE A 182 -12.99 -32.39 9.04
CA PHE A 182 -13.65 -32.84 10.26
C PHE A 182 -14.82 -33.73 9.86
N SER A 183 -14.88 -34.92 10.47
CA SER A 183 -16.05 -35.77 10.39
C SER A 183 -16.71 -35.89 11.75
N VAL A 184 -18.05 -35.93 11.74
CA VAL A 184 -18.89 -35.84 12.93
C VAL A 184 -19.90 -36.94 12.93
N GLY A 185 -20.05 -37.64 14.07
CA GLY A 185 -21.07 -38.65 14.33
C GLY A 185 -21.83 -38.38 15.63
N ALA A 186 -23.12 -38.62 15.63
CA ALA A 186 -23.95 -38.51 16.84
C ALA A 186 -23.70 -39.71 17.78
N THR A 187 -23.55 -39.45 19.08
CA THR A 187 -23.44 -40.50 20.08
C THR A 187 -24.81 -41.12 20.41
N SER A 188 -24.83 -42.27 21.08
CA SER A 188 -26.06 -42.93 21.56
C SER A 188 -26.86 -42.06 22.55
N ALA A 189 -26.29 -41.03 23.13
CA ALA A 189 -26.97 -40.09 24.04
C ALA A 189 -27.74 -38.99 23.30
N ALA A 190 -27.43 -38.72 22.04
CA ALA A 190 -28.01 -37.64 21.25
C ALA A 190 -29.54 -37.69 21.11
N PRO A 191 -30.18 -38.84 20.77
CA PRO A 191 -31.64 -38.90 20.63
C PRO A 191 -32.39 -38.53 21.92
N LYS A 192 -31.89 -39.01 23.06
CA LYS A 192 -32.47 -38.69 24.37
C LYS A 192 -32.29 -37.24 24.73
N ALA A 193 -31.13 -36.65 24.44
CA ALA A 193 -30.84 -35.23 24.66
C ALA A 193 -31.79 -34.35 23.80
N ILE A 194 -32.02 -34.70 22.54
CA ILE A 194 -32.98 -34.00 21.64
C ILE A 194 -34.35 -33.97 22.23
N GLU A 195 -34.88 -35.17 22.66
CA GLU A 195 -36.24 -35.27 23.20
C GLU A 195 -36.43 -34.45 24.48
N LEU A 196 -35.49 -34.55 25.42
CA LEU A 196 -35.52 -33.80 26.67
C LEU A 196 -35.40 -32.28 26.42
N SER A 197 -34.49 -31.87 25.55
CA SER A 197 -34.30 -30.44 25.22
C SER A 197 -35.51 -29.87 24.49
N LYS A 198 -36.14 -30.60 23.57
CA LYS A 198 -37.40 -30.16 22.92
C LYS A 198 -38.52 -29.92 23.93
N LYS A 199 -38.65 -30.79 24.92
CA LYS A 199 -39.67 -30.63 25.99
C LYS A 199 -39.38 -29.39 26.84
N GLN A 200 -38.13 -29.13 27.15
CA GLN A 200 -37.72 -27.96 27.92
C GLN A 200 -37.88 -26.68 27.13
N LEU A 201 -37.41 -26.65 25.87
CA LEU A 201 -37.45 -25.49 25.00
C LEU A 201 -38.83 -25.12 24.48
N ALA A 202 -39.79 -26.07 24.48
CA ALA A 202 -41.17 -25.81 24.00
C ALA A 202 -41.84 -24.63 24.74
N ASN A 203 -41.44 -24.38 25.96
CA ASN A 203 -41.94 -23.27 26.77
C ASN A 203 -41.04 -22.03 26.83
N VAL A 204 -39.86 -22.08 26.18
CA VAL A 204 -38.92 -20.96 26.19
C VAL A 204 -39.22 -20.01 25.03
N ILE A 205 -39.37 -18.75 25.34
CA ILE A 205 -39.58 -17.66 24.36
C ILE A 205 -38.22 -16.99 24.12
N SER A 206 -37.60 -17.27 22.97
CA SER A 206 -36.29 -16.72 22.57
C SER A 206 -36.43 -15.36 21.90
N ALA A 207 -37.58 -15.03 21.32
CA ALA A 207 -37.82 -13.73 20.68
C ALA A 207 -39.28 -13.31 20.84
N VAL A 208 -39.50 -12.03 21.06
CA VAL A 208 -40.84 -11.44 21.07
C VAL A 208 -41.21 -11.08 19.64
N THR A 209 -42.04 -11.90 19.03
CA THR A 209 -42.57 -11.72 17.67
C THR A 209 -43.98 -11.09 17.69
N PRO A 210 -44.44 -10.47 16.58
CA PRO A 210 -45.84 -9.99 16.48
C PRO A 210 -46.85 -11.07 16.83
N GLU A 211 -46.55 -12.33 16.46
CA GLU A 211 -47.41 -13.46 16.76
C GLU A 211 -47.41 -13.82 18.24
N SER A 212 -46.25 -13.83 18.90
CA SER A 212 -46.14 -14.07 20.33
C SER A 212 -46.87 -12.99 21.14
N ILE A 213 -46.88 -11.73 20.65
CA ILE A 213 -47.65 -10.63 21.25
C ILE A 213 -49.16 -10.88 21.09
N ARG A 214 -49.62 -11.20 19.85
CA ARG A 214 -51.02 -11.43 19.56
C ARG A 214 -51.60 -12.61 20.35
N THR A 215 -50.83 -13.71 20.46
CA THR A 215 -51.24 -14.93 21.15
C THR A 215 -51.00 -14.86 22.66
N LYS A 216 -50.34 -13.81 23.14
CA LYS A 216 -49.94 -13.66 24.57
C LYS A 216 -49.12 -14.87 25.06
N ALA A 217 -48.19 -15.35 24.23
CA ALA A 217 -47.45 -16.60 24.44
C ALA A 217 -46.77 -16.66 25.84
N TRP A 218 -46.35 -15.54 26.39
CA TRP A 218 -45.74 -15.42 27.75
C TRP A 218 -46.71 -15.67 28.92
N LYS A 219 -48.00 -15.75 28.66
CA LYS A 219 -49.03 -16.07 29.68
C LYS A 219 -49.33 -17.57 29.76
N ARG A 220 -48.70 -18.39 28.92
CA ARG A 220 -48.88 -19.86 28.96
C ARG A 220 -48.28 -20.42 30.26
N PRO A 221 -48.88 -21.41 30.91
CA PRO A 221 -48.28 -22.05 32.10
C PRO A 221 -46.92 -22.64 31.72
N GLY A 222 -45.91 -22.30 32.52
CA GLY A 222 -44.52 -22.75 32.29
C GLY A 222 -43.75 -22.01 31.20
N ALA A 223 -44.30 -20.92 30.64
CA ALA A 223 -43.53 -20.08 29.67
C ALA A 223 -42.42 -19.30 30.39
N GLU A 224 -41.22 -19.42 29.89
CA GLU A 224 -40.05 -18.71 30.36
C GLU A 224 -39.37 -17.96 29.20
N PHE A 225 -38.82 -16.77 29.49
CA PHE A 225 -37.99 -16.12 28.51
C PHE A 225 -36.57 -16.71 28.53
N GLU A 226 -35.97 -16.81 27.34
CA GLU A 226 -34.56 -17.21 27.23
C GLU A 226 -33.68 -16.25 28.09
N LYS A 227 -32.81 -16.84 28.87
CA LYS A 227 -31.91 -16.05 29.72
C LYS A 227 -30.92 -15.31 28.84
N TYR A 228 -30.92 -14.01 28.93
CA TYR A 228 -29.98 -13.15 28.25
C TYR A 228 -28.72 -12.98 29.11
N ASP A 229 -27.54 -13.25 28.54
CA ASP A 229 -26.26 -12.95 29.16
C ASP A 229 -25.74 -11.59 28.67
N PRO A 230 -25.82 -10.54 29.48
CA PRO A 230 -25.34 -9.21 29.12
C PRO A 230 -23.81 -9.14 29.01
N LEU A 231 -23.08 -10.16 29.48
CA LEU A 231 -21.63 -10.24 29.40
C LEU A 231 -21.14 -11.08 28.23
N ALA A 232 -22.06 -11.68 27.46
CA ALA A 232 -21.69 -12.43 26.28
C ALA A 232 -20.91 -11.53 25.30
N ALA A 233 -19.73 -11.99 24.90
CA ALA A 233 -18.90 -11.25 23.96
C ALA A 233 -19.62 -11.11 22.60
N SER A 234 -19.90 -9.89 22.18
CA SER A 234 -20.40 -9.64 20.83
C SER A 234 -19.27 -9.74 19.82
N PRO A 235 -19.57 -10.13 18.57
CA PRO A 235 -18.57 -10.10 17.50
C PRO A 235 -17.95 -8.70 17.39
N VAL A 236 -16.62 -8.65 17.33
CA VAL A 236 -15.91 -7.38 17.14
C VAL A 236 -16.22 -6.86 15.75
N GLN A 237 -16.94 -5.75 15.67
CA GLN A 237 -17.17 -5.04 14.42
C GLN A 237 -16.10 -3.97 14.25
N TYR A 238 -15.28 -4.11 13.21
CA TYR A 238 -14.30 -3.09 12.86
C TYR A 238 -15.01 -1.99 12.06
N ILE A 239 -15.17 -0.82 12.68
CA ILE A 239 -15.62 0.39 11.98
C ILE A 239 -14.49 0.92 11.10
N GLY A 240 -14.85 1.66 10.04
CA GLY A 240 -13.88 2.35 9.21
C GLY A 240 -13.06 3.37 10.02
N LYS A 241 -11.76 3.44 9.76
CA LYS A 241 -10.83 4.39 10.38
C LYS A 241 -10.05 5.11 9.29
N LYS A 242 -9.90 6.43 9.41
CA LYS A 242 -9.01 7.18 8.52
C LYS A 242 -7.58 6.71 8.72
N GLN A 243 -6.83 6.69 7.62
CA GLN A 243 -5.39 6.46 7.68
C GLN A 243 -4.73 7.60 8.50
N PRO A 244 -3.82 7.27 9.45
CA PRO A 244 -3.29 8.24 10.42
C PRO A 244 -2.66 9.49 9.80
N LEU A 245 -1.83 9.34 8.76
CA LEU A 245 -1.23 10.48 8.04
C LEU A 245 -2.31 11.39 7.43
N ARG A 246 -3.39 10.82 6.88
CA ARG A 246 -4.49 11.59 6.32
C ARG A 246 -5.22 12.40 7.41
N SER A 247 -5.43 11.80 8.59
CA SER A 247 -6.04 12.52 9.72
C SER A 247 -5.16 13.67 10.18
N PHE A 248 -3.85 13.46 10.20
CA PHE A 248 -2.90 14.50 10.57
C PHE A 248 -2.85 15.65 9.56
N ILE A 249 -2.92 15.35 8.25
CA ILE A 249 -3.07 16.36 7.21
C ILE A 249 -4.35 17.19 7.42
N ASP A 250 -5.47 16.53 7.72
CA ASP A 250 -6.75 17.20 7.92
C ASP A 250 -6.72 18.08 9.19
N GLU A 251 -6.02 17.67 10.24
CA GLU A 251 -5.79 18.46 11.46
C GLU A 251 -4.97 19.73 11.17
N ILE A 252 -3.83 19.60 10.50
CA ILE A 252 -2.99 20.74 10.11
C ILE A 252 -3.79 21.72 9.23
N ARG A 253 -4.55 21.20 8.28
CA ARG A 253 -5.45 22.01 7.43
C ARG A 253 -6.42 22.81 8.27
N GLN A 254 -7.06 22.18 9.23
CA GLN A 254 -8.02 22.85 10.13
C GLN A 254 -7.35 23.95 10.93
N ILE A 255 -6.16 23.73 11.47
CA ILE A 255 -5.40 24.74 12.21
C ILE A 255 -5.15 26.00 11.35
N PHE A 256 -4.68 25.84 10.11
CA PHE A 256 -4.44 26.99 9.24
C PHE A 256 -5.74 27.71 8.83
N LEU A 257 -6.82 26.97 8.57
CA LEU A 257 -8.13 27.56 8.29
C LEU A 257 -8.63 28.39 9.48
N GLU A 258 -8.49 27.91 10.72
CA GLU A 258 -8.82 28.64 11.94
C GLU A 258 -7.95 29.89 12.16
N MET A 259 -6.70 29.86 11.68
CA MET A 259 -5.80 31.02 11.71
C MET A 259 -6.06 32.01 10.57
N GLY A 260 -7.09 31.78 9.76
CA GLY A 260 -7.52 32.66 8.66
C GLY A 260 -6.75 32.51 7.37
N PHE A 261 -6.09 31.37 7.16
CA PHE A 261 -5.41 31.05 5.90
C PHE A 261 -6.36 30.38 4.90
N THR A 262 -6.07 30.54 3.61
CA THR A 262 -6.76 29.85 2.52
C THR A 262 -5.85 28.78 1.92
N GLU A 263 -6.35 27.56 1.73
CA GLU A 263 -5.59 26.48 1.09
C GLU A 263 -5.45 26.73 -0.42
N ILE A 264 -4.23 26.63 -0.91
CA ILE A 264 -3.93 26.68 -2.35
C ILE A 264 -3.30 25.36 -2.81
N LYS A 265 -3.33 25.11 -4.10
CA LYS A 265 -2.69 23.95 -4.74
C LYS A 265 -1.92 24.39 -5.97
N GLY A 266 -0.94 23.59 -6.34
CA GLY A 266 -0.16 23.76 -7.56
C GLY A 266 0.06 22.42 -8.28
N PRO A 267 0.54 22.45 -9.53
CA PRO A 267 0.86 21.23 -10.28
C PRO A 267 2.01 20.46 -9.64
N VAL A 268 2.02 19.15 -9.84
CA VAL A 268 3.10 18.25 -9.38
C VAL A 268 4.33 18.38 -10.28
N VAL A 269 4.10 18.49 -11.60
CA VAL A 269 5.15 18.73 -12.59
C VAL A 269 5.21 20.25 -12.84
N GLU A 270 6.39 20.81 -12.62
CA GLU A 270 6.65 22.24 -12.75
C GLU A 270 7.82 22.52 -13.70
N ALA A 271 7.82 23.67 -14.35
CA ALA A 271 9.04 24.18 -14.98
C ALA A 271 10.06 24.55 -13.90
N ALA A 272 11.33 24.30 -14.15
CA ALA A 272 12.43 24.69 -13.26
C ALA A 272 12.40 26.19 -12.90
N LEU A 273 11.86 27.03 -13.81
CA LEU A 273 11.55 28.44 -13.55
C LEU A 273 10.81 28.63 -12.22
N TRP A 274 9.68 27.94 -12.04
CA TRP A 274 8.84 28.12 -10.85
C TRP A 274 9.37 27.40 -9.63
N ASN A 275 10.04 26.26 -9.85
CA ASN A 275 10.59 25.47 -8.75
C ASN A 275 11.90 26.04 -8.19
N PHE A 276 12.66 26.80 -8.99
CA PHE A 276 13.98 27.29 -8.59
C PHE A 276 14.22 28.76 -8.93
N ASP A 277 14.11 29.15 -10.22
CA ASP A 277 14.56 30.47 -10.67
C ASP A 277 13.72 31.59 -10.03
N ALA A 278 12.40 31.45 -9.95
CA ALA A 278 11.51 32.39 -9.30
C ALA A 278 11.75 32.54 -7.80
N LEU A 279 12.47 31.58 -7.19
CA LEU A 279 12.93 31.60 -5.80
C LEU A 279 14.38 32.09 -5.67
N TYR A 280 14.92 32.68 -6.72
CA TYR A 280 16.29 33.20 -6.71
C TYR A 280 17.35 32.13 -6.40
N VAL A 281 17.06 30.84 -6.64
CA VAL A 281 18.04 29.76 -6.53
C VAL A 281 18.91 29.76 -7.78
N PRO A 282 20.25 29.91 -7.70
CA PRO A 282 21.12 29.97 -8.87
C PRO A 282 21.08 28.69 -9.69
N GLN A 283 21.35 28.78 -11.02
CA GLN A 283 21.21 27.65 -11.93
C GLN A 283 22.28 26.56 -11.76
N ASP A 284 23.37 26.88 -11.10
CA ASP A 284 24.47 25.97 -10.70
C ASP A 284 24.33 25.44 -9.26
N HIS A 285 23.19 25.70 -8.58
CA HIS A 285 22.97 25.23 -7.23
C HIS A 285 22.91 23.69 -7.18
N PRO A 286 23.63 23.01 -6.25
CA PRO A 286 23.66 21.55 -6.15
C PRO A 286 22.27 20.88 -6.08
N GLY A 287 21.31 21.48 -5.39
CA GLY A 287 19.93 20.96 -5.28
C GLY A 287 19.18 20.84 -6.62
N ARG A 288 19.74 21.40 -7.72
CA ARG A 288 19.19 21.21 -9.08
C ARG A 288 19.79 19.98 -9.79
N GLU A 289 20.76 19.29 -9.19
CA GLU A 289 21.38 18.12 -9.81
C GLU A 289 20.44 16.93 -9.86
N LEU A 290 20.71 15.99 -10.77
CA LEU A 290 19.90 14.78 -10.97
C LEU A 290 19.85 13.86 -9.74
N GLN A 291 20.81 13.99 -8.83
CA GLN A 291 20.84 13.23 -7.58
C GLN A 291 19.85 13.76 -6.54
N ASP A 292 19.40 15.02 -6.65
CA ASP A 292 18.47 15.62 -5.69
C ASP A 292 17.11 15.93 -6.32
N THR A 293 17.02 16.09 -7.65
CA THR A 293 15.81 16.49 -8.39
C THR A 293 15.44 15.49 -9.48
N PHE A 294 14.16 15.10 -9.54
CA PHE A 294 13.62 14.30 -10.62
C PHE A 294 13.25 15.16 -11.82
N TYR A 295 13.96 14.99 -12.93
CA TYR A 295 13.64 15.63 -14.21
C TYR A 295 12.75 14.75 -15.08
N ILE A 296 11.73 15.36 -15.70
CA ILE A 296 10.78 14.68 -16.59
C ILE A 296 11.38 14.57 -18.00
N LYS A 297 11.33 13.38 -18.61
CA LYS A 297 11.84 13.15 -19.95
C LYS A 297 10.85 13.54 -21.05
N ASN A 298 9.55 13.31 -20.83
CA ASN A 298 8.54 13.58 -21.84
C ASN A 298 7.20 14.02 -21.18
N PRO A 299 6.74 15.29 -21.43
CA PRO A 299 7.50 16.34 -22.08
C PRO A 299 8.65 16.84 -21.18
N GLY A 300 9.86 16.99 -21.76
CA GLY A 300 11.06 17.40 -21.01
C GLY A 300 11.13 18.90 -20.68
N LYS A 301 10.37 19.72 -21.39
CA LYS A 301 10.38 21.18 -21.23
C LYS A 301 8.98 21.77 -21.31
N SER A 302 8.76 22.84 -20.57
CA SER A 302 7.59 23.69 -20.63
C SER A 302 7.83 24.94 -21.46
N VAL A 303 6.75 25.53 -21.97
CA VAL A 303 6.78 26.88 -22.57
C VAL A 303 6.62 27.87 -21.41
N ILE A 304 7.63 28.72 -21.19
CA ILE A 304 7.64 29.73 -20.12
C ILE A 304 7.68 31.17 -20.66
N ASP A 305 7.95 31.31 -21.95
CA ASP A 305 8.24 32.56 -22.63
C ASP A 305 7.10 32.97 -23.59
N SER A 306 5.85 32.82 -23.14
CA SER A 306 4.67 33.19 -23.91
C SER A 306 3.65 33.99 -23.09
N GLY A 307 2.96 34.87 -23.76
CA GLY A 307 1.86 35.65 -23.17
C GLY A 307 2.31 36.58 -22.03
N GLU A 308 1.53 36.63 -20.97
CA GLU A 308 1.79 37.47 -19.80
C GLU A 308 3.02 37.08 -18.97
N ASP A 309 3.53 35.86 -19.15
CA ASP A 309 4.66 35.40 -18.39
C ASP A 309 6.01 35.90 -18.97
N LEU A 310 6.05 36.32 -20.21
CA LEU A 310 7.26 36.80 -20.87
C LEU A 310 8.01 37.87 -20.07
N GLN A 311 7.31 38.89 -19.60
CA GLN A 311 7.90 39.99 -18.82
C GLN A 311 8.41 39.47 -17.45
N ARG A 312 7.71 38.52 -16.82
CA ARG A 312 8.11 37.96 -15.54
C ARG A 312 9.39 37.10 -15.67
N VAL A 313 9.48 36.34 -16.74
CA VAL A 313 10.70 35.56 -17.06
C VAL A 313 11.89 36.47 -17.24
N GLU A 314 11.71 37.59 -17.97
CA GLU A 314 12.76 38.60 -18.17
C GLU A 314 13.16 39.26 -16.85
N ASN A 315 12.18 39.60 -15.98
CA ASN A 315 12.47 40.13 -14.65
C ASN A 315 13.26 39.17 -13.79
N VAL A 316 12.86 37.86 -13.77
CA VAL A 316 13.60 36.81 -13.05
C VAL A 316 15.02 36.67 -13.58
N LYS A 317 15.21 36.67 -14.90
CA LYS A 317 16.53 36.63 -15.52
C LYS A 317 17.40 37.80 -15.07
N ASN A 318 16.86 39.05 -15.15
CA ASN A 318 17.62 40.24 -14.79
C ASN A 318 18.04 40.22 -13.32
N VAL A 319 17.14 39.80 -12.42
CA VAL A 319 17.48 39.67 -11.01
C VAL A 319 18.60 38.67 -10.77
N HIS A 320 18.64 37.54 -11.49
CA HIS A 320 19.73 36.57 -11.40
C HIS A 320 21.02 37.10 -11.94
N GLN A 321 21.01 37.89 -13.02
CA GLN A 321 22.23 38.38 -13.68
C GLN A 321 22.86 39.56 -12.97
N ASP A 322 22.09 40.58 -12.65
CA ASP A 322 22.59 41.85 -12.16
C ASP A 322 21.77 42.49 -11.02
N GLY A 323 20.77 41.73 -10.50
CA GLY A 323 19.88 42.21 -9.44
C GLY A 323 18.66 42.96 -9.93
N GLY A 324 18.56 43.31 -11.21
CA GLY A 324 17.42 44.03 -11.79
C GLY A 324 17.11 45.35 -11.06
N ASP A 325 15.85 45.49 -10.66
CA ASP A 325 15.36 46.68 -9.92
C ASP A 325 15.41 46.54 -8.40
N THR A 326 16.03 45.47 -7.88
CA THR A 326 16.01 45.14 -6.45
C THR A 326 17.04 45.92 -5.63
N GLY A 327 18.03 46.47 -6.29
CA GLY A 327 19.20 47.14 -5.65
C GLY A 327 20.30 46.18 -5.26
N SER A 328 20.19 44.86 -5.57
CA SER A 328 21.24 43.88 -5.42
C SER A 328 22.11 43.80 -6.68
N THR A 329 23.22 43.07 -6.62
CA THR A 329 24.10 42.79 -7.76
C THR A 329 23.78 41.47 -8.47
N GLY A 330 22.72 40.79 -8.07
CA GLY A 330 22.41 39.46 -8.57
C GLY A 330 23.46 38.41 -8.22
N TRP A 331 23.42 37.29 -8.89
CA TRP A 331 24.42 36.22 -8.76
C TRP A 331 25.60 36.41 -9.71
N GLY A 332 25.50 37.33 -10.70
CA GLY A 332 26.56 37.69 -11.62
C GLY A 332 26.92 36.66 -12.68
N TYR A 333 25.99 35.71 -12.99
CA TYR A 333 26.18 34.72 -14.05
C TYR A 333 25.21 34.96 -15.21
N ARG A 334 25.51 34.34 -16.36
CA ARG A 334 24.62 34.36 -17.52
C ARG A 334 23.48 33.36 -17.32
N TRP A 335 22.26 33.85 -17.09
CA TRP A 335 21.07 33.02 -16.93
C TRP A 335 20.68 32.36 -18.27
N ASP A 336 20.32 31.06 -18.22
CA ASP A 336 19.94 30.24 -19.38
C ASP A 336 18.46 29.88 -19.31
N ALA A 337 17.67 30.36 -20.30
CA ALA A 337 16.26 30.03 -20.43
C ALA A 337 16.01 28.53 -20.65
N GLU A 338 16.91 27.81 -21.31
CA GLU A 338 16.76 26.38 -21.58
C GLU A 338 16.84 25.53 -20.28
N VAL A 339 17.59 25.98 -19.31
CA VAL A 339 17.63 25.38 -17.96
C VAL A 339 16.30 25.63 -17.24
N ALA A 340 15.79 26.84 -17.29
CA ALA A 340 14.54 27.22 -16.64
C ALA A 340 13.28 26.54 -17.24
N LYS A 341 13.34 26.16 -18.53
CA LYS A 341 12.25 25.42 -19.21
C LYS A 341 12.14 23.94 -18.80
N LYS A 342 13.18 23.32 -18.24
CA LYS A 342 13.17 21.91 -17.88
C LYS A 342 12.03 21.59 -16.92
N ASN A 343 11.34 20.47 -17.20
CA ASN A 343 10.28 19.99 -16.31
C ASN A 343 10.86 19.12 -15.21
N VAL A 344 10.41 19.37 -13.97
CA VAL A 344 10.80 18.64 -12.77
C VAL A 344 9.56 18.17 -12.00
N LEU A 345 9.70 17.12 -11.22
CA LEU A 345 8.79 16.91 -10.09
C LEU A 345 9.14 17.95 -9.03
N ARG A 346 8.15 18.69 -8.54
CA ARG A 346 8.38 19.76 -7.56
C ARG A 346 9.12 19.22 -6.32
N THR A 347 10.19 19.89 -5.92
CA THR A 347 11.00 19.53 -4.75
C THR A 347 10.47 20.14 -3.45
N HIS A 348 9.54 21.09 -3.58
CA HIS A 348 8.83 21.79 -2.52
C HIS A 348 7.52 22.37 -3.06
N THR A 349 6.63 22.76 -2.16
CA THR A 349 5.34 23.37 -2.53
C THR A 349 5.44 24.87 -2.83
N THR A 350 6.63 25.50 -2.65
CA THR A 350 6.87 26.93 -2.87
C THR A 350 6.63 27.37 -4.33
N ALA A 351 6.74 26.43 -5.30
CA ALA A 351 6.35 26.70 -6.67
C ALA A 351 4.87 27.12 -6.79
N ALA A 352 3.96 26.48 -6.03
CA ALA A 352 2.56 26.88 -5.96
C ALA A 352 2.40 28.26 -5.33
N THR A 353 3.20 28.56 -4.31
CA THR A 353 3.25 29.86 -3.66
C THR A 353 3.70 30.96 -4.61
N CYS A 354 4.78 30.76 -5.41
CA CYS A 354 5.25 31.71 -6.40
C CYS A 354 4.15 32.05 -7.44
N ARG A 355 3.41 31.05 -7.91
CA ARG A 355 2.27 31.26 -8.80
C ARG A 355 1.16 32.07 -8.12
N HIS A 356 0.96 31.85 -6.83
CA HIS A 356 -0.02 32.62 -6.06
C HIS A 356 0.42 34.08 -5.82
N LEU A 357 1.72 34.35 -5.66
CA LEU A 357 2.24 35.72 -5.61
C LEU A 357 1.84 36.50 -6.87
N VAL A 358 2.04 35.87 -8.05
CA VAL A 358 1.61 36.48 -9.34
C VAL A 358 0.11 36.78 -9.34
N LYS A 359 -0.72 35.87 -8.88
CA LYS A 359 -2.15 36.04 -8.78
C LYS A 359 -2.51 37.16 -7.81
N ALA A 360 -1.92 37.17 -6.61
CA ALA A 360 -2.16 38.24 -5.62
C ALA A 360 -1.74 39.61 -6.12
N ALA A 361 -0.60 39.71 -6.84
CA ALA A 361 -0.15 40.96 -7.49
C ALA A 361 -1.16 41.46 -8.51
N SER A 362 -1.77 40.59 -9.32
CA SER A 362 -2.80 40.98 -10.30
C SER A 362 -4.11 41.43 -9.64
N GLU A 363 -4.52 40.77 -8.57
CA GLU A 363 -5.77 41.08 -7.84
C GLU A 363 -5.65 42.32 -6.95
N LYS A 364 -4.43 42.70 -6.55
CA LYS A 364 -4.14 43.86 -5.66
C LYS A 364 -4.95 43.87 -4.35
N LYS A 365 -5.26 42.67 -3.84
CA LYS A 365 -5.98 42.47 -2.57
C LYS A 365 -5.02 42.00 -1.49
N PHE A 366 -4.76 42.84 -0.51
CA PHE A 366 -3.92 42.54 0.64
C PHE A 366 -4.64 42.89 1.94
N PRO A 367 -4.38 42.23 3.08
CA PRO A 367 -3.40 41.11 3.25
C PRO A 367 -3.87 39.80 2.64
N VAL A 368 -2.89 38.91 2.31
CA VAL A 368 -3.14 37.57 1.82
C VAL A 368 -2.44 36.57 2.75
N LYS A 369 -3.18 35.55 3.17
CA LYS A 369 -2.64 34.42 3.95
C LYS A 369 -3.02 33.13 3.24
N VAL A 370 -2.05 32.41 2.72
CA VAL A 370 -2.28 31.13 2.04
C VAL A 370 -1.34 30.06 2.51
N PHE A 371 -1.80 28.80 2.44
CA PHE A 371 -0.98 27.63 2.71
C PHE A 371 -1.23 26.54 1.68
N CYS A 372 -0.26 25.65 1.52
CA CYS A 372 -0.31 24.48 0.66
C CYS A 372 0.16 23.27 1.46
N ILE A 373 -0.64 22.18 1.44
CA ILE A 373 -0.23 20.87 1.95
C ILE A 373 -0.28 19.91 0.78
N ASP A 374 0.87 19.45 0.33
CA ASP A 374 0.91 18.55 -0.81
C ASP A 374 2.23 17.75 -0.89
N ARG A 375 2.27 16.79 -1.80
CA ARG A 375 3.44 15.93 -2.03
C ARG A 375 4.56 16.68 -2.73
N VAL A 376 5.76 16.36 -2.31
CA VAL A 376 7.01 16.83 -2.90
C VAL A 376 7.93 15.65 -3.15
N TYR A 377 8.90 15.83 -4.04
CA TYR A 377 9.70 14.74 -4.57
C TYR A 377 11.19 15.10 -4.52
N ARG A 378 12.00 14.22 -3.92
CA ARG A 378 13.46 14.38 -3.88
C ARG A 378 14.10 13.03 -4.18
N ASN A 379 15.13 13.05 -5.01
CA ASN A 379 15.86 11.85 -5.40
C ASN A 379 16.88 11.45 -4.33
N GLU A 380 16.39 11.21 -3.11
CA GLU A 380 17.16 10.82 -1.96
C GLU A 380 17.17 9.30 -1.77
N ALA A 381 18.21 8.76 -1.11
CA ALA A 381 18.21 7.37 -0.69
C ALA A 381 17.15 7.12 0.36
N ILE A 382 16.32 6.09 0.12
CA ILE A 382 15.22 5.74 1.02
C ILE A 382 15.78 5.07 2.27
N ASP A 383 15.55 5.68 3.44
CA ASP A 383 15.92 5.16 4.74
C ASP A 383 14.78 5.36 5.77
N TYR A 384 15.09 5.24 7.06
CA TYR A 384 14.11 5.42 8.12
C TYR A 384 13.71 6.89 8.38
N LYS A 385 14.42 7.86 7.77
CA LYS A 385 14.17 9.32 7.88
C LYS A 385 13.79 9.97 6.56
N HIS A 386 14.06 9.32 5.41
CA HIS A 386 13.96 9.92 4.07
C HIS A 386 13.14 9.04 3.14
N LEU A 387 12.30 9.68 2.35
CA LEU A 387 11.51 9.09 1.27
C LEU A 387 11.67 9.93 0.01
N ALA A 388 11.58 9.27 -1.15
CA ALA A 388 11.60 9.96 -2.44
C ALA A 388 10.34 10.80 -2.70
N GLU A 389 9.21 10.45 -2.05
CA GLU A 389 7.96 11.19 -2.03
C GLU A 389 7.54 11.40 -0.57
N PHE A 390 7.22 12.64 -0.19
CA PHE A 390 6.70 12.98 1.13
C PHE A 390 5.85 14.25 1.05
N HIS A 391 5.22 14.65 2.17
CA HIS A 391 4.39 15.85 2.20
C HIS A 391 5.14 17.03 2.79
N GLN A 392 4.93 18.19 2.20
CA GLN A 392 5.34 19.47 2.76
C GLN A 392 4.11 20.29 3.09
N VAL A 393 4.15 20.97 4.22
CA VAL A 393 3.24 22.05 4.56
C VAL A 393 3.99 23.36 4.47
N GLU A 394 3.46 24.29 3.72
CA GLU A 394 4.06 25.58 3.44
C GLU A 394 3.01 26.65 3.43
N GLY A 395 3.40 27.87 3.72
CA GLY A 395 2.52 29.01 3.59
C GLY A 395 3.25 30.34 3.51
N ILE A 396 2.51 31.35 3.10
CA ILE A 396 2.94 32.75 3.06
C ILE A 396 1.91 33.68 3.66
N ILE A 397 2.42 34.81 4.13
CA ILE A 397 1.68 36.00 4.47
C ILE A 397 2.20 37.13 3.62
N ILE A 398 1.33 37.80 2.83
CA ILE A 398 1.65 38.98 2.07
C ILE A 398 0.94 40.16 2.77
N ASP A 399 1.72 41.02 3.38
CA ASP A 399 1.20 42.22 4.09
C ASP A 399 2.35 43.23 4.26
N ASP A 400 2.14 44.47 3.89
CA ASP A 400 3.14 45.53 3.98
C ASP A 400 3.65 45.74 5.41
N ASN A 401 2.82 45.43 6.42
CA ASN A 401 3.16 45.58 7.83
C ASN A 401 3.69 44.28 8.47
N CYS A 402 3.71 43.15 7.73
CA CYS A 402 4.18 41.87 8.27
C CYS A 402 5.67 41.93 8.52
N THR A 403 6.06 41.56 9.73
CA THR A 403 7.44 41.51 10.18
C THR A 403 7.93 40.06 10.39
N PHE A 404 9.22 39.89 10.54
CA PHE A 404 9.80 38.59 10.93
C PHE A 404 9.33 38.12 12.32
N GLN A 405 9.03 39.06 13.23
CA GLN A 405 8.47 38.75 14.55
C GLN A 405 7.04 38.21 14.46
N ASP A 406 6.23 38.74 13.54
CA ASP A 406 4.87 38.22 13.28
C ASP A 406 4.93 36.79 12.75
N LEU A 407 5.86 36.47 11.86
CA LEU A 407 6.11 35.14 11.37
C LEU A 407 6.47 34.17 12.52
N ILE A 408 7.42 34.57 13.39
CA ILE A 408 7.80 33.77 14.55
C ILE A 408 6.61 33.56 15.48
N GLY A 409 5.82 34.59 15.75
CA GLY A 409 4.61 34.51 16.58
C GLY A 409 3.57 33.55 16.02
N MET A 410 3.34 33.63 14.72
CA MET A 410 2.41 32.76 14.00
C MET A 410 2.87 31.29 14.07
N LEU A 411 4.15 31.01 13.81
CA LEU A 411 4.70 29.65 13.88
C LEU A 411 4.61 29.08 15.29
N ARG A 412 4.87 29.88 16.34
CA ARG A 412 4.68 29.44 17.72
C ARG A 412 3.24 29.01 18.00
N ILE A 413 2.25 29.78 17.56
CA ILE A 413 0.84 29.45 17.71
C ILE A 413 0.50 28.15 16.96
N PHE A 414 0.98 27.99 15.75
CA PHE A 414 0.81 26.78 14.96
C PHE A 414 1.33 25.54 15.68
N TYR A 415 2.58 25.56 16.17
CA TYR A 415 3.18 24.44 16.86
C TYR A 415 2.48 24.13 18.20
N GLN A 416 2.10 25.17 18.95
CA GLN A 416 1.32 24.99 20.19
C GLN A 416 -0.02 24.28 19.93
N LYS A 417 -0.73 24.66 18.85
CA LYS A 417 -1.97 23.97 18.44
C LYS A 417 -1.74 22.51 18.05
N LEU A 418 -0.56 22.16 17.55
CA LEU A 418 -0.16 20.78 17.28
C LEU A 418 0.36 20.02 18.53
N GLY A 419 0.41 20.66 19.69
CA GLY A 419 0.86 20.04 20.95
C GLY A 419 2.36 20.14 21.21
N PHE A 420 3.13 20.90 20.41
CA PHE A 420 4.55 21.15 20.66
C PHE A 420 4.73 22.38 21.54
N THR A 421 5.27 22.19 22.75
CA THR A 421 5.54 23.29 23.69
C THR A 421 6.94 23.82 23.58
N ASP A 422 7.91 22.96 23.25
CA ASP A 422 9.33 23.27 23.18
C ASP A 422 9.77 23.42 21.72
N ILE A 423 9.75 24.66 21.23
CA ILE A 423 10.26 25.00 19.89
C ILE A 423 11.39 25.99 20.00
N ARG A 424 12.36 25.83 19.12
CA ARG A 424 13.52 26.72 18.97
C ARG A 424 13.56 27.24 17.54
N ILE A 425 13.82 28.53 17.37
CA ILE A 425 13.99 29.16 16.08
C ILE A 425 15.42 29.69 16.05
N THR A 426 16.23 29.14 15.15
CA THR A 426 17.66 29.47 15.03
C THR A 426 17.94 30.12 13.67
N PRO A 427 18.92 31.07 13.59
CA PRO A 427 19.30 31.61 12.30
C PRO A 427 19.76 30.52 11.32
N SER A 428 19.39 30.69 10.05
CA SER A 428 19.73 29.78 8.96
C SER A 428 19.98 30.56 7.69
N PHE A 429 20.28 29.88 6.59
CA PHE A 429 20.42 30.49 5.27
C PHE A 429 19.61 29.76 4.23
N PHE A 430 18.84 30.53 3.48
CA PHE A 430 18.17 30.08 2.26
C PHE A 430 18.31 31.16 1.19
N PRO A 431 18.52 30.78 -0.10
CA PRO A 431 18.78 31.77 -1.17
C PRO A 431 17.65 32.79 -1.34
N TYR A 432 16.45 32.45 -0.94
CA TYR A 432 15.20 33.18 -1.19
C TYR A 432 14.68 33.99 0.01
N THR A 433 15.28 33.90 1.19
CA THR A 433 14.83 34.61 2.40
C THR A 433 15.94 35.43 3.04
N GLU A 434 15.57 36.61 3.64
CA GLU A 434 16.41 37.44 4.49
C GLU A 434 15.51 38.34 5.35
N PRO A 435 15.49 38.19 6.71
CA PRO A 435 16.21 37.19 7.49
C PRO A 435 15.66 35.78 7.26
N SER A 436 16.56 34.79 7.48
CA SER A 436 16.26 33.37 7.37
C SER A 436 16.41 32.69 8.72
N ALA A 437 15.54 31.72 9.00
CA ALA A 437 15.62 30.90 10.21
C ALA A 437 15.12 29.48 9.92
N GLN A 438 15.52 28.56 10.78
CA GLN A 438 14.97 27.21 10.83
C GLN A 438 14.23 26.99 12.14
N VAL A 439 13.20 26.14 12.07
CA VAL A 439 12.39 25.75 13.22
C VAL A 439 12.77 24.35 13.64
N GLU A 440 13.03 24.20 14.94
CA GLU A 440 13.38 22.93 15.56
C GLU A 440 12.44 22.64 16.73
N VAL A 441 12.10 21.36 16.90
CA VAL A 441 11.38 20.86 18.07
C VAL A 441 12.25 19.89 18.85
N PHE A 442 12.07 19.85 20.15
CA PHE A 442 12.75 18.88 20.99
C PHE A 442 12.05 17.51 20.89
N ASP A 443 12.79 16.48 20.43
CA ASP A 443 12.34 15.10 20.45
C ASP A 443 12.69 14.45 21.80
N PRO A 444 11.70 14.19 22.66
CA PRO A 444 11.95 13.61 23.99
C PRO A 444 12.41 12.15 23.92
N VAL A 445 12.14 11.43 22.82
CA VAL A 445 12.56 10.03 22.63
C VAL A 445 14.05 9.95 22.31
N ARG A 446 14.49 10.79 21.37
CA ARG A 446 15.90 10.86 20.94
C ARG A 446 16.75 11.79 21.79
N LYS A 447 16.10 12.64 22.60
CA LYS A 447 16.76 13.69 23.40
C LYS A 447 17.59 14.66 22.56
N GLU A 448 17.12 14.97 21.36
CA GLU A 448 17.78 15.87 20.42
C GLU A 448 16.81 16.89 19.83
N TRP A 449 17.34 18.00 19.33
CA TRP A 449 16.56 18.96 18.56
C TRP A 449 16.46 18.49 17.11
N LEU A 450 15.22 18.35 16.62
CA LEU A 450 14.93 17.96 15.25
C LEU A 450 14.56 19.19 14.43
N GLU A 451 15.27 19.42 13.35
CA GLU A 451 14.90 20.39 12.34
C GLU A 451 13.61 19.94 11.62
N LEU A 452 12.63 20.82 11.58
CA LEU A 452 11.34 20.59 10.92
C LEU A 452 11.24 21.30 9.58
N GLY A 453 11.86 22.48 9.44
CA GLY A 453 11.84 23.24 8.20
C GLY A 453 12.34 24.67 8.35
N GLY A 454 12.36 25.38 7.23
CA GLY A 454 12.82 26.76 7.15
C GLY A 454 11.67 27.78 7.21
N CYS A 455 12.02 29.00 7.61
CA CYS A 455 11.14 30.17 7.55
C CYS A 455 11.94 31.45 7.33
N GLY A 456 11.30 32.50 6.88
CA GLY A 456 11.96 33.79 6.69
C GLY A 456 11.09 34.80 5.94
N MET A 457 11.66 35.97 5.72
CA MET A 457 11.05 36.98 4.85
C MET A 457 11.58 36.80 3.43
N PHE A 458 10.72 36.71 2.43
CA PHE A 458 11.17 36.65 1.04
C PHE A 458 11.94 37.89 0.67
N ARG A 459 13.03 37.70 -0.03
CA ARG A 459 13.90 38.76 -0.53
C ARG A 459 13.22 39.53 -1.67
N PRO A 460 13.58 40.80 -1.89
CA PRO A 460 13.09 41.58 -3.05
C PRO A 460 13.35 40.88 -4.38
N GLU A 461 14.44 40.11 -4.50
CA GLU A 461 14.80 39.33 -5.69
C GLU A 461 13.80 38.20 -6.01
N VAL A 462 12.99 37.79 -5.04
CA VAL A 462 11.88 36.84 -5.23
C VAL A 462 10.57 37.57 -5.50
N THR A 463 10.27 38.60 -4.71
CA THR A 463 8.94 39.21 -4.69
C THR A 463 8.71 40.21 -5.85
N ARG A 464 9.72 41.06 -6.18
CA ARG A 464 9.58 42.09 -7.23
C ARG A 464 9.39 41.51 -8.63
N PRO A 465 10.19 40.47 -9.08
CA PRO A 465 9.93 39.85 -10.37
C PRO A 465 8.52 39.29 -10.53
N LEU A 466 7.88 38.89 -9.42
CA LEU A 466 6.52 38.36 -9.38
C LEU A 466 5.44 39.45 -9.16
N GLY A 467 5.84 40.73 -9.08
CA GLY A 467 4.94 41.88 -9.00
C GLY A 467 4.50 42.26 -7.58
N ILE A 468 5.18 41.78 -6.54
CA ILE A 468 4.92 42.13 -5.14
C ILE A 468 6.00 43.10 -4.63
N ALA A 469 5.58 44.28 -4.18
CA ALA A 469 6.44 45.29 -3.57
C ALA A 469 6.52 45.17 -2.04
N GLY A 470 5.47 44.61 -1.41
CA GLY A 470 5.32 44.50 0.03
C GLY A 470 6.09 43.32 0.65
N ASN A 471 6.02 43.21 1.98
CA ASN A 471 6.65 42.18 2.73
C ASN A 471 5.93 40.84 2.53
N VAL A 472 6.72 39.78 2.42
CA VAL A 472 6.22 38.40 2.32
C VAL A 472 6.93 37.52 3.34
N ALA A 473 6.21 37.08 4.36
CA ALA A 473 6.67 36.08 5.29
C ALA A 473 6.36 34.68 4.74
N ALA A 474 7.33 33.76 4.81
CA ALA A 474 7.21 32.41 4.26
C ALA A 474 7.79 31.36 5.21
N TRP A 475 7.21 30.16 5.15
CA TRP A 475 7.72 28.98 5.86
C TRP A 475 7.40 27.70 5.09
N GLY A 476 8.24 26.67 5.29
CA GLY A 476 8.03 25.34 4.71
C GLY A 476 8.56 24.26 5.61
N GLN A 477 7.79 23.17 5.82
CA GLN A 477 8.07 22.12 6.79
C GLN A 477 7.71 20.75 6.27
N GLY A 478 8.52 19.73 6.63
CA GLY A 478 8.22 18.33 6.36
C GLY A 478 7.14 17.81 7.31
N LEU A 479 6.02 17.36 6.74
CA LEU A 479 4.84 16.94 7.52
C LEU A 479 5.07 15.63 8.26
N GLU A 480 5.71 14.65 7.63
CA GLU A 480 5.97 13.34 8.21
C GLU A 480 6.88 13.42 9.43
N ARG A 481 7.88 14.31 9.41
CA ARG A 481 8.77 14.53 10.57
C ARG A 481 8.00 15.07 11.77
N LEU A 482 7.05 15.98 11.55
CA LEU A 482 6.13 16.46 12.59
C LEU A 482 5.33 15.31 13.20
N MET A 483 4.71 14.49 12.34
CA MET A 483 3.92 13.36 12.79
C MET A 483 4.76 12.31 13.52
N MET A 484 5.95 11.98 12.99
CA MET A 484 6.86 11.04 13.64
C MET A 484 7.25 11.49 15.05
N SER A 485 7.57 12.78 15.22
CA SER A 485 7.92 13.33 16.53
C SER A 485 6.74 13.28 17.50
N ARG A 486 5.53 13.66 17.06
CA ARG A 486 4.32 13.63 17.90
C ARG A 486 3.92 12.20 18.29
N GLU A 487 3.82 11.30 17.33
CA GLU A 487 3.38 9.91 17.53
C GLU A 487 4.55 8.97 17.95
N LYS A 488 5.74 9.51 18.18
CA LYS A 488 6.94 8.76 18.62
C LYS A 488 7.32 7.61 17.67
N LEU A 489 7.16 7.82 16.38
CA LEU A 489 7.51 6.83 15.36
C LEU A 489 9.01 6.87 15.05
N SER A 490 9.63 5.70 14.95
CA SER A 490 11.06 5.56 14.65
C SER A 490 11.39 5.46 13.16
N ASP A 491 10.41 5.11 12.34
CA ASP A 491 10.58 4.84 10.90
C ASP A 491 9.46 5.51 10.08
N ILE A 492 9.83 6.45 9.21
CA ILE A 492 8.92 7.20 8.33
C ILE A 492 8.09 6.27 7.40
N ARG A 493 8.65 5.13 7.01
CA ARG A 493 8.01 4.16 6.11
C ARG A 493 6.74 3.53 6.72
N THR A 494 6.61 3.55 8.04
CA THR A 494 5.41 3.08 8.75
C THR A 494 4.16 3.83 8.30
N LEU A 495 4.28 5.13 8.01
CA LEU A 495 3.18 5.98 7.58
C LEU A 495 2.62 5.59 6.19
N TYR A 496 3.41 4.88 5.37
CA TYR A 496 3.09 4.56 3.97
C TYR A 496 2.84 3.07 3.71
N ARG A 497 3.21 2.18 4.64
CA ARG A 497 3.03 0.72 4.47
C ARG A 497 1.58 0.28 4.47
N ASN A 498 0.66 1.09 4.99
CA ASN A 498 -0.77 0.77 5.13
C ASN A 498 -1.03 -0.58 5.83
N ASP A 499 -0.21 -0.91 6.83
CA ASP A 499 -0.42 -2.06 7.69
C ASP A 499 -1.73 -1.89 8.48
N LEU A 500 -2.69 -2.77 8.22
CA LEU A 500 -4.04 -2.67 8.79
C LEU A 500 -4.03 -2.87 10.31
N ASP A 501 -3.13 -3.71 10.82
CA ASP A 501 -3.05 -3.95 12.26
C ASP A 501 -2.46 -2.73 12.98
N TRP A 502 -1.45 -2.08 12.37
CA TRP A 502 -0.93 -0.82 12.88
C TRP A 502 -2.01 0.28 12.82
N ILE A 503 -2.69 0.46 11.68
CA ILE A 503 -3.74 1.48 11.52
C ILE A 503 -4.87 1.29 12.54
N ARG A 504 -5.27 0.05 12.83
CA ARG A 504 -6.32 -0.25 13.82
C ARG A 504 -5.91 0.06 15.24
N LYS A 505 -4.67 -0.23 15.61
CA LYS A 505 -4.13 -0.06 16.97
C LYS A 505 -3.74 1.38 17.26
N GLU A 506 -3.28 2.12 16.23
CA GLU A 506 -2.84 3.49 16.39
C GLU A 506 -3.97 4.36 16.94
N ARG A 507 -3.71 5.03 18.07
CA ARG A 507 -4.63 6.01 18.62
C ARG A 507 -4.31 7.35 17.98
N LEU A 508 -5.25 7.90 17.22
CA LEU A 508 -5.20 9.30 16.83
C LEU A 508 -5.47 10.12 18.09
N GLN A 509 -4.47 10.87 18.52
CA GLN A 509 -4.60 11.80 19.65
C GLN A 509 -5.36 13.04 19.23
#